data_3475e0b7023349280960f9aeb6d199c2
#
_entry.id   3475e0b7023349280960f9aeb6d199c2
#
_cell.length_a   1.000
_cell.length_b   1.000
_cell.length_c   1.000
_cell.angle_alpha   90.00
_cell.angle_beta   90.00
_cell.angle_gamma   90.00
#
_symmetry.space_group_name_H-M   'P 1'
#
loop_
_entity.id
_entity.type
_entity.pdbx_description
1 polymer ?
#
loop_
_entity_poly.entity_id
_entity_poly.type
_entity_poly.pdbx_seq_one_letter_code
_entity_poly.pdbx_strand_id
1 'polypeptide(L)'
;MLFRSFHVGPIERGEKDQSRRIWKRCIVKVGHCYPIQVDYRTKARGYIRVTAVRQERLGDITEADAKREGGYTVSSFRELWCGIRVPDAWNPQQMVYVVEFVYVGRTKLAPLDVSAPNMAVA
;
A
#
# COMPACT_ATOMS: atom_id res chain seq x y z
N MET A 1 2.59 -4.80 6.67
CA MET A 1 3.25 -3.63 6.04
C MET A 1 3.12 -2.40 6.92
N LEU A 2 4.16 -1.59 6.95
CA LEU A 2 4.12 -0.35 7.71
C LEU A 2 3.48 0.78 6.91
N PHE A 3 2.61 1.53 7.59
CA PHE A 3 1.94 2.70 7.02
C PHE A 3 2.00 3.83 8.05
N ARG A 4 1.92 5.06 7.58
CA ARG A 4 1.72 6.20 8.46
C ARG A 4 0.34 6.10 9.10
N SER A 5 0.24 6.52 10.37
CA SER A 5 -1.02 6.39 11.12
C SER A 5 -2.20 7.06 10.40
N PHE A 6 -1.97 8.18 9.72
CA PHE A 6 -3.03 8.90 9.01
C PHE A 6 -3.49 8.20 7.72
N HIS A 7 -2.83 7.11 7.30
CA HIS A 7 -3.27 6.31 6.17
C HIS A 7 -4.16 5.14 6.58
N VAL A 8 -4.23 4.79 7.86
CA VAL A 8 -5.03 3.64 8.32
C VAL A 8 -6.51 3.82 7.99
N GLY A 9 -7.07 4.98 8.35
CA GLY A 9 -8.47 5.28 8.02
C GLY A 9 -8.77 5.24 6.52
N PRO A 10 -7.99 5.92 5.69
CA PRO A 10 -8.17 5.83 4.23
C PRO A 10 -8.11 4.40 3.69
N ILE A 11 -7.22 3.55 4.22
CA ILE A 11 -7.17 2.14 3.80
C ILE A 11 -8.48 1.44 4.16
N GLU A 12 -8.96 1.62 5.39
CA GLU A 12 -10.20 1.00 5.85
C GLU A 12 -11.42 1.43 5.03
N ARG A 13 -11.42 2.67 4.55
CA ARG A 13 -12.53 3.20 3.75
C ARG A 13 -12.39 2.96 2.25
N GLY A 14 -11.30 2.33 1.84
CA GLY A 14 -11.04 2.08 0.41
C GLY A 14 -10.55 3.30 -0.36
N GLU A 15 -10.17 4.37 0.33
CA GLU A 15 -9.63 5.59 -0.29
C GLU A 15 -8.16 5.46 -0.62
N LYS A 16 -7.46 4.57 0.07
CA LYS A 16 -6.08 4.21 -0.23
C LYS A 16 -6.01 2.71 -0.50
N ASP A 17 -5.66 2.36 -1.73
CA ASP A 17 -5.52 0.97 -2.16
C ASP A 17 -4.25 0.75 -2.99
N GLN A 18 -3.28 1.66 -2.85
CA GLN A 18 -2.01 1.58 -3.54
C GLN A 18 -0.93 2.19 -2.66
N SER A 19 0.29 1.66 -2.75
CA SER A 19 1.42 2.19 -2.00
C SER A 19 2.70 2.02 -2.81
N ARG A 20 3.52 3.06 -2.88
CA ARG A 20 4.82 3.04 -3.53
C ARG A 20 5.91 2.84 -2.51
N ARG A 21 6.83 1.91 -2.80
CA ARG A 21 7.88 1.49 -1.87
C ARG A 21 9.23 1.41 -2.57
N ILE A 22 10.26 1.94 -1.91
CA ILE A 22 11.63 1.76 -2.34
C ILE A 22 12.14 0.51 -1.64
N TRP A 23 12.11 -0.61 -2.34
CA TRP A 23 12.65 -1.89 -1.86
C TRP A 23 13.74 -2.36 -2.80
N LYS A 24 14.74 -3.02 -2.27
CA LYS A 24 15.77 -3.67 -3.10
C LYS A 24 15.19 -4.82 -3.90
N ARG A 25 14.20 -5.50 -3.31
CA ARG A 25 13.45 -6.58 -3.96
C ARG A 25 12.02 -6.56 -3.45
N CYS A 26 11.13 -7.18 -4.19
CA CYS A 26 9.74 -7.29 -3.75
C CYS A 26 9.65 -8.24 -2.55
N ILE A 27 9.04 -7.75 -1.47
CA ILE A 27 8.87 -8.51 -0.24
C ILE A 27 7.42 -8.93 0.02
N VAL A 28 6.54 -8.68 -0.93
CA VAL A 28 5.13 -9.09 -0.85
C VAL A 28 4.79 -9.97 -2.05
N LYS A 29 3.73 -10.77 -1.89
CA LYS A 29 3.27 -11.68 -2.95
C LYS A 29 1.81 -11.39 -3.23
N VAL A 30 1.45 -11.36 -4.51
CA VAL A 30 0.07 -11.23 -4.95
C VAL A 30 -0.77 -12.38 -4.36
N GLY A 31 -1.95 -12.03 -3.86
CA GLY A 31 -2.86 -12.98 -3.23
C GLY A 31 -2.62 -13.19 -1.74
N HIS A 32 -1.50 -12.75 -1.22
CA HIS A 32 -1.19 -12.89 0.21
C HIS A 32 -1.70 -11.70 0.99
N CYS A 33 -1.94 -11.92 2.29
CA CYS A 33 -2.43 -10.91 3.21
C CYS A 33 -1.33 -10.46 4.15
N TYR A 34 -1.37 -9.17 4.48
CA TYR A 34 -0.36 -8.55 5.33
C TYR A 34 -1.02 -7.63 6.34
N PRO A 35 -0.46 -7.55 7.56
CA PRO A 35 -1.02 -6.66 8.57
C PRO A 35 -0.77 -5.20 8.24
N ILE A 36 -1.72 -4.36 8.60
CA ILE A 36 -1.57 -2.91 8.60
C ILE A 36 -0.97 -2.53 9.94
N GLN A 37 0.26 -2.03 9.95
CA GLN A 37 0.97 -1.68 11.17
C GLN A 37 1.49 -0.25 11.08
N VAL A 38 1.41 0.47 12.19
CA VAL A 38 1.98 1.81 12.29
C VAL A 38 3.45 1.73 12.66
N ASP A 39 3.81 0.72 13.45
CA ASP A 39 5.19 0.34 13.70
C ASP A 39 5.22 -1.16 14.03
N TYR A 40 6.42 -1.75 14.10
CA TYR A 40 6.56 -3.18 14.32
C TYR A 40 6.16 -3.65 15.72
N ARG A 41 5.98 -2.73 16.67
CA ARG A 41 5.66 -3.06 18.07
C ARG A 41 4.18 -3.06 18.35
N THR A 42 3.39 -2.39 17.51
CA THR A 42 1.95 -2.28 17.73
C THR A 42 1.20 -3.42 17.07
N LYS A 43 0.00 -3.67 17.58
CA LYS A 43 -0.90 -4.65 16.98
C LYS A 43 -1.30 -4.20 15.58
N ALA A 44 -1.60 -5.18 14.75
CA ALA A 44 -2.18 -4.91 13.45
C ALA A 44 -3.50 -4.15 13.59
N ARG A 45 -3.66 -3.11 12.79
CA ARG A 45 -4.89 -2.30 12.73
C ARG A 45 -5.93 -2.91 11.81
N GLY A 46 -5.55 -3.95 11.11
CA GLY A 46 -6.35 -4.66 10.13
C GLY A 46 -5.42 -5.34 9.14
N TYR A 47 -5.98 -5.87 8.07
CA TYR A 47 -5.24 -6.63 7.08
C TYR A 47 -5.60 -6.19 5.68
N ILE A 48 -4.62 -6.27 4.79
CA ILE A 48 -4.78 -6.03 3.36
C ILE A 48 -4.39 -7.29 2.61
N ARG A 49 -5.02 -7.51 1.45
CA ARG A 49 -4.59 -8.54 0.50
C ARG A 49 -4.00 -7.85 -0.72
N VAL A 50 -2.81 -8.26 -1.10
CA VAL A 50 -2.13 -7.71 -2.27
C VAL A 50 -2.78 -8.26 -3.53
N THR A 51 -3.21 -7.38 -4.42
CA THR A 51 -3.88 -7.73 -5.66
C THR A 51 -2.99 -7.60 -6.88
N ALA A 52 -2.01 -6.71 -6.83
CA ALA A 52 -1.07 -6.54 -7.94
C ALA A 52 0.21 -5.89 -7.43
N VAL A 53 1.31 -6.17 -8.11
CA VAL A 53 2.61 -5.54 -7.84
C VAL A 53 3.25 -5.25 -9.18
N ARG A 54 3.80 -4.06 -9.33
CA ARG A 54 4.59 -3.68 -10.50
C ARG A 54 5.73 -2.77 -10.08
N GLN A 55 6.69 -2.61 -10.97
CA GLN A 55 7.75 -1.61 -10.80
C GLN A 55 7.54 -0.49 -11.81
N GLU A 56 7.79 0.73 -11.37
CA GLU A 56 7.79 1.88 -12.25
C GLU A 56 8.69 2.97 -11.68
N ARG A 57 9.01 3.97 -12.49
CA ARG A 57 9.70 5.15 -11.99
C ARG A 57 8.73 5.99 -11.19
N LEU A 58 9.24 6.61 -10.12
CA LEU A 58 8.43 7.46 -9.24
C LEU A 58 7.74 8.59 -10.01
N GLY A 59 8.44 9.16 -10.99
CA GLY A 59 7.91 10.26 -11.80
C GLY A 59 6.79 9.85 -12.76
N ASP A 60 6.57 8.55 -12.95
CA ASP A 60 5.51 8.06 -13.85
C ASP A 60 4.15 7.98 -13.17
N ILE A 61 4.04 8.39 -11.91
CA ILE A 61 2.75 8.41 -11.20
C ILE A 61 1.75 9.29 -11.94
N THR A 62 0.54 8.78 -12.12
CA THR A 62 -0.56 9.51 -12.75
C THR A 62 -1.44 10.14 -11.68
N GLU A 63 -2.34 11.05 -12.08
CA GLU A 63 -3.32 11.63 -11.15
C GLU A 63 -4.26 10.56 -10.59
N ALA A 64 -4.64 9.59 -11.41
CA ALA A 64 -5.45 8.46 -10.93
C ALA A 64 -4.71 7.65 -9.87
N ASP A 65 -3.42 7.41 -10.06
CA ASP A 65 -2.58 6.71 -9.09
C ASP A 65 -2.42 7.50 -7.80
N ALA A 66 -2.20 8.80 -7.89
CA ALA A 66 -2.07 9.66 -6.72
C ALA A 66 -3.34 9.63 -5.87
N LYS A 67 -4.50 9.60 -6.51
CA LYS A 67 -5.77 9.46 -5.81
C LYS A 67 -5.84 8.14 -5.05
N ARG A 68 -5.37 7.05 -5.65
CA ARG A 68 -5.34 5.72 -5.03
C ARG A 68 -4.33 5.61 -3.89
N GLU A 69 -3.33 6.47 -3.87
CA GLU A 69 -2.36 6.52 -2.77
C GLU A 69 -2.97 7.10 -1.49
N GLY A 70 -4.14 7.73 -1.56
CA GLY A 70 -4.86 8.24 -0.40
C GLY A 70 -5.59 9.55 -0.65
N GLY A 71 -6.07 9.77 -1.87
CA GLY A 71 -6.82 10.98 -2.20
C GLY A 71 -5.94 12.16 -2.59
N TYR A 72 -4.72 11.90 -3.06
CA TYR A 72 -3.78 12.94 -3.44
C TYR A 72 -3.91 13.34 -4.91
N THR A 73 -3.40 14.53 -5.22
CA THR A 73 -2.97 14.89 -6.56
C THR A 73 -1.50 14.48 -6.69
N VAL A 74 -0.97 14.48 -7.90
CA VAL A 74 0.46 14.21 -8.09
C VAL A 74 1.30 15.23 -7.30
N SER A 75 0.89 16.50 -7.32
CA SER A 75 1.59 17.55 -6.59
C SER A 75 1.59 17.31 -5.09
N SER A 76 0.42 17.02 -4.50
CA SER A 76 0.33 16.79 -3.06
C SER A 76 0.98 15.48 -2.64
N PHE A 77 0.96 14.47 -3.50
CA PHE A 77 1.68 13.23 -3.24
C PHE A 77 3.20 13.46 -3.20
N ARG A 78 3.70 14.29 -4.11
CA ARG A 78 5.12 14.67 -4.11
C ARG A 78 5.50 15.37 -2.81
N GLU A 79 4.64 16.26 -2.32
CA GLU A 79 4.87 16.94 -1.03
C GLU A 79 4.89 15.93 0.11
N LEU A 80 3.95 14.99 0.12
CA LEU A 80 3.91 13.93 1.12
C LEU A 80 5.20 13.09 1.08
N TRP A 81 5.62 12.70 -0.11
CA TRP A 81 6.82 11.91 -0.29
C TRP A 81 8.06 12.61 0.28
N CYS A 82 8.23 13.87 -0.01
CA CYS A 82 9.34 14.67 0.51
C CYS A 82 9.24 14.86 2.03
N GLY A 83 8.02 14.95 2.57
CA GLY A 83 7.81 15.09 4.02
C GLY A 83 8.09 13.82 4.79
N ILE A 84 7.86 12.66 4.20
CA ILE A 84 8.13 11.36 4.85
C ILE A 84 9.62 11.04 4.80
N ARG A 85 10.30 11.50 3.76
CA ARG A 85 11.72 11.22 3.52
C ARG A 85 12.53 12.47 3.77
N VAL A 86 13.81 12.40 3.44
CA VAL A 86 14.68 13.59 3.53
C VAL A 86 14.28 14.62 2.47
N PRO A 87 14.59 15.90 2.70
CA PRO A 87 14.40 16.92 1.67
C PRO A 87 15.01 16.50 0.35
N ASP A 88 14.38 16.86 -0.75
CA ASP A 88 14.81 16.54 -2.10
C ASP A 88 14.81 15.05 -2.43
N ALA A 89 14.04 14.27 -1.66
CA ALA A 89 13.91 12.84 -1.90
C ALA A 89 13.12 12.51 -3.17
N TRP A 90 12.45 13.48 -3.78
CA TRP A 90 11.73 13.24 -5.02
C TRP A 90 12.69 13.15 -6.19
N ASN A 91 12.96 11.93 -6.61
CA ASN A 91 13.73 11.65 -7.81
C ASN A 91 12.79 10.94 -8.80
N PRO A 92 12.42 11.59 -9.92
CA PRO A 92 11.50 10.99 -10.87
C PRO A 92 12.03 9.71 -11.52
N GLN A 93 13.35 9.50 -11.50
CA GLN A 93 13.96 8.28 -12.05
C GLN A 93 14.04 7.14 -11.03
N GLN A 94 13.70 7.40 -9.77
CA GLN A 94 13.74 6.37 -8.73
C GLN A 94 12.76 5.25 -9.06
N MET A 95 13.28 4.02 -9.16
CA MET A 95 12.42 2.85 -9.32
C MET A 95 11.74 2.52 -8.00
N VAL A 96 10.45 2.29 -8.07
CA VAL A 96 9.65 1.92 -6.92
C VAL A 96 8.81 0.69 -7.23
N TYR A 97 8.48 -0.07 -6.19
CA TYR A 97 7.43 -1.08 -6.27
C TYR A 97 6.10 -0.41 -5.98
N VAL A 98 5.14 -0.63 -6.86
CA VAL A 98 3.76 -0.17 -6.68
C VAL A 98 2.94 -1.38 -6.25
N VAL A 99 2.48 -1.36 -5.02
CA VAL A 99 1.69 -2.45 -4.44
C VAL A 99 0.23 -2.01 -4.43
N GLU A 100 -0.62 -2.78 -5.10
CA GLU A 100 -2.06 -2.58 -5.08
C GLU A 100 -2.67 -3.61 -4.15
N PHE A 101 -3.66 -3.19 -3.37
CA PHE A 101 -4.24 -4.05 -2.34
C PHE A 101 -5.69 -3.67 -2.06
N VAL A 102 -6.37 -4.55 -1.33
CA VAL A 102 -7.72 -4.28 -0.80
C VAL A 102 -7.72 -4.53 0.69
N TYR A 103 -8.51 -3.74 1.42
CA TYR A 103 -8.73 -3.96 2.84
C TYR A 103 -9.64 -5.18 3.02
N VAL A 104 -9.25 -6.11 3.88
CA VAL A 104 -10.00 -7.36 4.07
C VAL A 104 -10.53 -7.54 5.49
N GLY A 105 -10.38 -6.57 6.36
CA GLY A 105 -10.96 -6.59 7.68
C GLY A 105 -9.94 -6.55 8.81
N ARG A 106 -10.46 -6.64 10.02
CA ARG A 106 -9.64 -6.48 11.23
C ARG A 106 -9.00 -7.77 11.71
N THR A 107 -9.47 -8.92 11.22
CA THR A 107 -9.00 -10.21 11.72
C THR A 107 -8.16 -10.92 10.67
N LYS A 108 -7.13 -11.61 11.16
CA LYS A 108 -6.24 -12.38 10.29
C LYS A 108 -6.95 -13.51 9.55
N LEU A 109 -8.03 -14.04 10.11
CA LEU A 109 -8.73 -15.20 9.55
C LEU A 109 -9.54 -14.84 8.30
N ALA A 110 -10.08 -13.63 8.23
CA ALA A 110 -10.90 -13.21 7.10
C ALA A 110 -10.20 -13.39 5.75
N PRO A 111 -8.93 -13.03 5.57
CA PRO A 111 -8.26 -13.19 4.29
C PRO A 111 -8.10 -14.64 3.86
N LEU A 112 -7.91 -15.56 4.81
CA LEU A 112 -7.68 -16.97 4.50
C LEU A 112 -8.93 -17.61 3.93
N ASP A 113 -10.08 -17.26 4.45
CA ASP A 113 -11.36 -17.79 3.99
C ASP A 113 -11.64 -17.39 2.55
N VAL A 114 -11.16 -16.25 2.15
CA VAL A 114 -11.35 -15.74 0.79
C VAL A 114 -10.41 -16.41 -0.20
N SER A 115 -9.21 -16.69 0.22
CA SER A 115 -8.17 -17.20 -0.68
C SER A 115 -8.39 -18.66 -1.05
N ALA A 116 -9.09 -19.38 -0.26
CA ALA A 116 -9.31 -20.76 -0.59
C ALA A 116 -9.95 -20.87 -1.97
N PRO A 117 -9.86 -20.72 -2.35
CA PRO A 117 -10.22 -20.99 -3.27
C PRO A 117 -10.59 -21.20 -3.54
N ASN A 118 -10.78 -20.74 -3.27
CA ASN A 118 -11.21 -20.86 -3.20
C ASN A 118 -11.36 -21.03 -2.94
N MET A 119 -11.71 -20.81 -2.69
CA MET A 119 -12.10 -20.92 -2.30
C MET A 119 -12.43 -21.24 -1.96
N ALA A 120 -12.89 -21.25 -1.91
CA ALA A 120 -13.37 -21.49 -1.60
C ALA A 120 -13.52 -21.76 -1.46
N VAL A 121 -13.68 -21.78 -1.65
CA VAL A 121 -13.94 -21.90 -1.50
C VAL A 121 -13.94 -22.05 -1.56
N ALA A 122 -14.36 -21.92 -1.59
CA ALA A 122 -14.55 -21.96 -1.72
C ALA A 122 -14.51 -22.00 -1.66
#